data_4a30244bddec4a3b33fa4672dd292e97
#
_entry.id   4a30244bddec4a3b33fa4672dd292e97
#
_cell.length_a   1.000
_cell.length_b   1.000
_cell.length_c   1.000
_cell.angle_alpha   90.00
_cell.angle_beta   90.00
_cell.angle_gamma   90.00
#
_symmetry.space_group_name_H-M   'P 1'
#
loop_
_entity.id
_entity.type
_entity.pdbx_description
1 polymer ?
#
loop_
_entity_poly.entity_id
_entity_poly.type
_entity_poly.pdbx_seq_one_letter_code
_entity_poly.pdbx_strand_id
1 'polypeptide(L)'
;MSKETFERSKPHINIGTIGHVDHGKTTTTAAITQALNKKYGTGEYVDYEHIDKAPEERERGITINTSVVEYETEKRHYAHIDAPGHADYVKNMITGAAQMDGAILVVSAADGPMPQTREHILLARQVGVPKIAVFLNKEDQVDDPELIELVEMEVRDLLSEYEF
;
A
#
# COMPACT_ATOMS: atom_id res chain seq x y z
N MET A 1 16.13 24.68 -26.35
CA MET A 1 14.98 24.06 -25.66
C MET A 1 15.18 24.26 -24.17
N SER A 2 14.42 25.16 -23.56
CA SER A 2 14.45 25.37 -22.11
C SER A 2 13.84 24.12 -21.43
N LYS A 3 14.59 23.48 -20.55
CA LYS A 3 14.02 22.49 -19.64
C LYS A 3 13.01 23.23 -18.78
N GLU A 4 11.71 22.92 -18.95
CA GLU A 4 10.71 23.37 -18.01
C GLU A 4 11.08 22.82 -16.63
N THR A 5 11.37 23.72 -15.72
CA THR A 5 11.60 23.37 -14.32
C THR A 5 10.25 22.97 -13.75
N PHE A 6 10.08 21.69 -13.38
CA PHE A 6 8.89 21.23 -12.69
C PHE A 6 8.85 21.87 -11.30
N GLU A 7 8.03 22.90 -11.12
CA GLU A 7 7.78 23.48 -9.80
C GLU A 7 6.82 22.60 -9.03
N ARG A 8 7.32 21.95 -7.99
CA ARG A 8 6.48 21.23 -7.03
C ARG A 8 5.74 22.27 -6.17
N SER A 9 4.46 22.44 -6.44
CA SER A 9 3.60 23.35 -5.69
C SER A 9 3.19 22.81 -4.31
N LYS A 10 3.40 21.51 -4.06
CA LYS A 10 3.01 20.81 -2.82
C LYS A 10 4.15 19.95 -2.27
N PRO A 11 4.23 19.76 -0.93
CA PRO A 11 5.14 18.80 -0.33
C PRO A 11 4.96 17.42 -0.93
N HIS A 12 6.06 16.74 -1.23
CA HIS A 12 6.07 15.39 -1.77
C HIS A 12 6.28 14.35 -0.67
N ILE A 13 5.51 13.26 -0.72
CA ILE A 13 5.60 12.14 0.21
C ILE A 13 5.66 10.82 -0.55
N ASN A 14 6.59 9.96 -0.15
CA ASN A 14 6.68 8.59 -0.64
C ASN A 14 6.00 7.65 0.33
N ILE A 15 5.01 6.92 -0.15
CA ILE A 15 4.29 5.90 0.61
C ILE A 15 4.29 4.57 -0.14
N GLY A 16 4.03 3.50 0.57
CA GLY A 16 3.90 2.18 -0.04
C GLY A 16 2.80 1.36 0.63
N THR A 17 2.21 0.45 -0.12
CA THR A 17 1.33 -0.58 0.42
C THR A 17 2.14 -1.81 0.79
N ILE A 18 1.91 -2.31 2.00
CA ILE A 18 2.50 -3.53 2.53
C ILE A 18 1.39 -4.46 3.05
N GLY A 19 1.67 -5.72 3.18
CA GLY A 19 0.72 -6.71 3.68
C GLY A 19 0.85 -8.05 2.97
N HIS A 20 0.09 -9.02 3.43
CA HIS A 20 0.10 -10.38 2.88
C HIS A 20 -0.44 -10.43 1.46
N VAL A 21 0.02 -11.41 0.66
CA VAL A 21 -0.55 -11.70 -0.67
C VAL A 21 -2.07 -11.95 -0.57
N ASP A 22 -2.81 -11.54 -1.58
CA ASP A 22 -4.28 -11.65 -1.67
C ASP A 22 -5.09 -10.87 -0.62
N HIS A 23 -4.48 -10.02 0.19
CA HIS A 23 -5.21 -9.12 1.09
C HIS A 23 -5.76 -7.85 0.41
N GLY A 24 -5.42 -7.63 -0.87
CA GLY A 24 -5.98 -6.56 -1.69
C GLY A 24 -5.15 -5.28 -1.73
N LYS A 25 -3.82 -5.36 -1.65
CA LYS A 25 -2.92 -4.20 -1.75
C LYS A 25 -3.10 -3.42 -3.05
N THR A 26 -3.01 -4.10 -4.18
CA THR A 26 -3.16 -3.50 -5.52
C THR A 26 -4.57 -2.95 -5.73
N THR A 27 -5.60 -3.67 -5.29
CA THR A 27 -7.00 -3.21 -5.33
C THR A 27 -7.19 -1.94 -4.49
N THR A 28 -6.60 -1.87 -3.32
CA THR A 28 -6.63 -0.67 -2.45
C THR A 28 -5.92 0.50 -3.13
N THR A 29 -4.78 0.29 -3.75
CA THR A 29 -4.04 1.30 -4.50
C THR A 29 -4.88 1.87 -5.65
N ALA A 30 -5.51 1.01 -6.43
CA ALA A 30 -6.43 1.41 -7.50
C ALA A 30 -7.62 2.22 -6.96
N ALA A 31 -8.22 1.78 -5.86
CA ALA A 31 -9.34 2.47 -5.22
C ALA A 31 -8.95 3.87 -4.72
N ILE A 32 -7.75 4.04 -4.19
CA ILE A 32 -7.24 5.35 -3.75
C ILE A 32 -7.13 6.29 -4.96
N THR A 33 -6.54 5.87 -6.06
CA THR A 33 -6.42 6.69 -7.28
C THR A 33 -7.79 7.10 -7.82
N GLN A 34 -8.74 6.19 -7.84
CA GLN A 34 -10.11 6.44 -8.28
C GLN A 34 -10.83 7.45 -7.38
N ALA A 35 -10.73 7.26 -6.06
CA ALA A 35 -11.39 8.13 -5.09
C ALA A 35 -10.85 9.56 -5.15
N LEU A 36 -9.54 9.73 -5.27
CA LEU A 36 -8.90 11.04 -5.34
C LEU A 36 -9.13 11.73 -6.68
N ASN A 37 -9.13 10.99 -7.78
CA ASN A 37 -9.49 11.54 -9.09
C ASN A 37 -10.94 12.05 -9.09
N LYS A 38 -11.87 11.28 -8.53
CA LYS A 38 -13.28 11.67 -8.41
C LYS A 38 -13.47 12.89 -7.51
N LYS A 39 -12.72 12.98 -6.41
CA LYS A 39 -12.87 14.06 -5.42
C LYS A 39 -12.22 15.36 -5.85
N TYR A 40 -11.04 15.31 -6.42
CA TYR A 40 -10.20 16.49 -6.70
C TYR A 40 -10.06 16.78 -8.20
N GLY A 41 -10.45 15.87 -9.08
CA GLY A 41 -10.29 16.01 -10.53
C GLY A 41 -8.82 16.05 -10.98
N THR A 42 -7.89 15.66 -10.11
CA THR A 42 -6.45 15.69 -10.34
C THR A 42 -5.87 14.28 -10.31
N GLY A 43 -4.84 14.04 -11.11
CA GLY A 43 -4.19 12.76 -11.23
C GLY A 43 -4.81 11.85 -12.30
N GLU A 44 -4.08 10.84 -12.68
CA GLU A 44 -4.57 9.81 -13.58
C GLU A 44 -5.33 8.73 -12.79
N TYR A 45 -6.51 8.38 -13.29
CA TYR A 45 -7.20 7.19 -12.84
C TYR A 45 -6.42 5.98 -13.33
N VAL A 46 -6.01 5.13 -12.39
CA VAL A 46 -5.30 3.90 -12.71
C VAL A 46 -6.15 2.71 -12.28
N ASP A 47 -6.62 1.95 -13.26
CA ASP A 47 -7.33 0.70 -13.01
C ASP A 47 -6.38 -0.37 -12.45
N TYR A 48 -6.94 -1.32 -11.74
CA TYR A 48 -6.23 -2.51 -11.27
C TYR A 48 -5.38 -3.16 -12.38
N GLU A 49 -5.95 -3.30 -13.57
CA GLU A 49 -5.29 -3.88 -14.74
C GLU A 49 -4.09 -3.06 -15.27
N HIS A 50 -4.04 -1.77 -14.93
CA HIS A 50 -2.93 -0.89 -15.32
C HIS A 50 -1.81 -0.88 -14.27
N ILE A 51 -2.11 -1.25 -13.04
CA ILE A 51 -1.13 -1.45 -11.98
C ILE A 51 -0.45 -2.79 -12.17
N ASP A 52 -1.22 -3.85 -12.35
CA ASP A 52 -0.72 -5.20 -12.68
C ASP A 52 -0.60 -5.35 -14.19
N LYS A 53 0.54 -4.97 -14.74
CA LYS A 53 0.74 -4.85 -16.20
C LYS A 53 1.07 -6.17 -16.91
N ALA A 54 1.64 -7.14 -16.19
CA ALA A 54 2.04 -8.39 -16.79
C ALA A 54 0.86 -9.35 -17.02
N PRO A 55 0.76 -10.04 -18.18
CA PRO A 55 -0.28 -11.03 -18.41
C PRO A 55 -0.37 -12.09 -17.31
N GLU A 56 0.78 -12.52 -16.79
CA GLU A 56 0.88 -13.50 -15.71
C GLU A 56 0.32 -13.00 -14.39
N GLU A 57 0.45 -11.70 -14.10
CA GLU A 57 -0.13 -11.05 -12.93
C GLU A 57 -1.65 -11.07 -12.98
N ARG A 58 -2.21 -10.79 -14.16
CA ARG A 58 -3.67 -10.77 -14.38
C ARG A 58 -4.29 -12.16 -14.26
N GLU A 59 -3.63 -13.18 -14.82
CA GLU A 59 -4.11 -14.56 -14.78
C GLU A 59 -4.10 -15.15 -13.36
N ARG A 60 -3.10 -14.79 -12.56
CA ARG A 60 -2.93 -15.32 -11.19
C ARG A 60 -3.58 -14.45 -10.11
N GLY A 61 -3.93 -13.21 -10.43
CA GLY A 61 -4.44 -12.23 -9.46
C GLY A 61 -3.41 -11.85 -8.39
N ILE A 62 -2.13 -11.94 -8.69
CA ILE A 62 -1.01 -11.60 -7.79
C ILE A 62 -0.11 -10.56 -8.45
N THR A 63 0.45 -9.66 -7.65
CA THR A 63 1.42 -8.66 -8.11
C THR A 63 2.82 -9.27 -8.13
N ILE A 64 3.47 -9.25 -9.28
CA ILE A 64 4.84 -9.77 -9.48
C ILE A 64 5.85 -8.62 -9.54
N ASN A 65 5.50 -7.53 -10.19
CA ASN A 65 6.38 -6.38 -10.37
C ASN A 65 5.97 -5.21 -9.48
N THR A 66 6.95 -4.44 -9.03
CA THR A 66 6.71 -3.18 -8.31
C THR A 66 6.18 -2.12 -9.27
N SER A 67 5.09 -1.49 -8.91
CA SER A 67 4.50 -0.36 -9.64
C SER A 67 4.54 0.90 -8.80
N VAL A 68 4.69 2.05 -9.45
CA VAL A 68 4.60 3.36 -8.81
C VAL A 68 3.44 4.13 -9.42
N VAL A 69 2.57 4.64 -8.56
CA VAL A 69 1.41 5.45 -8.93
C VAL A 69 1.53 6.80 -8.25
N GLU A 70 1.26 7.88 -8.97
CA GLU A 70 1.28 9.23 -8.44
C GLU A 70 -0.14 9.79 -8.30
N TYR A 71 -0.42 10.46 -7.19
CA TYR A 71 -1.66 11.16 -6.95
C TYR A 71 -1.48 12.32 -5.98
N GLU A 72 -2.50 13.17 -5.89
CA GLU A 72 -2.48 14.36 -5.05
C GLU A 72 -3.73 14.46 -4.18
N THR A 73 -3.54 15.07 -3.01
CA THR A 73 -4.60 15.66 -2.21
C THR A 73 -4.49 17.19 -2.27
N GLU A 74 -5.38 17.92 -1.59
CA GLU A 74 -5.25 19.39 -1.51
C GLU A 74 -3.90 19.85 -0.93
N LYS A 75 -3.31 19.05 -0.04
CA LYS A 75 -2.15 19.46 0.75
C LYS A 75 -0.84 18.85 0.29
N ARG A 76 -0.87 17.71 -0.41
CA ARG A 76 0.33 16.92 -0.67
C ARG A 76 0.28 16.18 -2.01
N HIS A 77 1.47 15.94 -2.56
CA HIS A 77 1.70 15.04 -3.68
C HIS A 77 2.28 13.72 -3.16
N TYR A 78 1.77 12.59 -3.66
CA TYR A 78 2.18 11.26 -3.25
C TYR A 78 2.76 10.47 -4.41
N ALA A 79 3.90 9.82 -4.17
CA ALA A 79 4.35 8.68 -4.95
C ALA A 79 4.03 7.42 -4.13
N HIS A 80 3.17 6.58 -4.67
CA HIS A 80 2.67 5.38 -4.02
C HIS A 80 3.27 4.15 -4.68
N ILE A 81 4.03 3.39 -3.92
CA ILE A 81 4.70 2.18 -4.38
C ILE A 81 3.83 0.98 -4.03
N ASP A 82 3.37 0.28 -5.05
CA ASP A 82 2.69 -1.01 -4.91
C ASP A 82 3.68 -2.13 -5.20
N ALA A 83 4.00 -2.91 -4.18
CA ALA A 83 4.99 -3.98 -4.25
C ALA A 83 4.34 -5.35 -4.07
N PRO A 84 4.94 -6.41 -4.66
CA PRO A 84 4.50 -7.78 -4.43
C PRO A 84 4.51 -8.16 -2.95
N GLY A 85 3.55 -8.99 -2.54
CA GLY A 85 3.47 -9.48 -1.16
C GLY A 85 4.51 -10.53 -0.77
N HIS A 86 5.21 -11.12 -1.75
CA HIS A 86 6.14 -12.21 -1.52
C HIS A 86 7.51 -11.73 -0.99
N ALA A 87 8.11 -12.49 -0.05
CA ALA A 87 9.36 -12.13 0.63
C ALA A 87 10.54 -11.82 -0.29
N ASP A 88 10.66 -12.49 -1.43
CA ASP A 88 11.74 -12.27 -2.40
C ASP A 88 11.70 -10.88 -3.05
N TYR A 89 10.53 -10.25 -3.09
CA TYR A 89 10.32 -8.92 -3.67
C TYR A 89 10.43 -7.81 -2.64
N VAL A 90 10.31 -8.13 -1.35
CA VAL A 90 10.45 -7.16 -0.27
C VAL A 90 11.88 -6.61 -0.22
N LYS A 91 12.87 -7.39 -0.63
CA LYS A 91 14.24 -6.89 -0.83
C LYS A 91 14.32 -5.74 -1.83
N ASN A 92 13.51 -5.79 -2.89
CA ASN A 92 13.44 -4.71 -3.87
C ASN A 92 12.78 -3.45 -3.28
N MET A 93 11.85 -3.61 -2.36
CA MET A 93 11.25 -2.50 -1.61
C MET A 93 12.26 -1.84 -0.67
N ILE A 94 13.16 -2.61 -0.07
CA ILE A 94 14.24 -2.13 0.80
C ILE A 94 15.33 -1.41 0.00
N THR A 95 15.70 -1.93 -1.17
CA THR A 95 16.81 -1.41 -1.98
C THR A 95 16.38 -0.34 -2.99
N GLY A 96 15.12 -0.35 -3.44
CA GLY A 96 14.61 0.54 -4.49
C GLY A 96 13.78 1.71 -3.97
N ALA A 97 13.16 1.57 -2.82
CA ALA A 97 12.38 2.62 -2.17
C ALA A 97 13.21 3.27 -1.07
N ALA A 98 14.33 3.89 -1.45
CA ALA A 98 15.06 4.73 -0.53
C ALA A 98 14.11 5.78 0.06
N GLN A 99 13.75 5.63 1.33
CA GLN A 99 12.98 6.59 2.12
C GLN A 99 11.47 6.61 1.82
N MET A 100 10.75 5.59 2.29
CA MET A 100 9.32 5.71 2.50
C MET A 100 9.04 6.58 3.74
N ASP A 101 8.22 7.61 3.56
CA ASP A 101 7.75 8.49 4.64
C ASP A 101 6.61 7.88 5.45
N GLY A 102 5.97 6.86 4.90
CA GLY A 102 4.92 6.09 5.55
C GLY A 102 4.55 4.84 4.75
N ALA A 103 3.81 3.97 5.38
CA ALA A 103 3.27 2.77 4.73
C ALA A 103 1.79 2.60 5.04
N ILE A 104 1.07 1.99 4.11
CA ILE A 104 -0.31 1.53 4.31
C ILE A 104 -0.26 0.01 4.45
N LEU A 105 -0.57 -0.48 5.64
CA LEU A 105 -0.69 -1.90 5.90
C LEU A 105 -2.11 -2.36 5.56
N VAL A 106 -2.23 -3.21 4.55
CA VAL A 106 -3.51 -3.79 4.13
C VAL A 106 -3.66 -5.18 4.74
N VAL A 107 -4.69 -5.36 5.55
CA VAL A 107 -5.01 -6.63 6.20
C VAL A 107 -6.43 -7.03 5.85
N SER A 108 -6.63 -8.28 5.42
CA SER A 108 -7.97 -8.83 5.24
C SER A 108 -8.64 -9.02 6.60
N ALA A 109 -9.80 -8.43 6.80
CA ALA A 109 -10.59 -8.61 8.01
C ALA A 109 -11.09 -10.06 8.17
N ALA A 110 -11.22 -10.79 7.06
CA ALA A 110 -11.63 -12.20 7.08
C ALA A 110 -10.51 -13.14 7.53
N ASP A 111 -9.25 -12.83 7.18
CA ASP A 111 -8.10 -13.71 7.46
C ASP A 111 -7.29 -13.28 8.68
N GLY A 112 -7.31 -11.97 8.98
CA GLY A 112 -6.46 -11.38 10.01
C GLY A 112 -4.98 -11.28 9.58
N PRO A 113 -4.07 -10.92 10.51
CA PRO A 113 -2.65 -10.87 10.24
C PRO A 113 -2.10 -12.25 9.85
N MET A 114 -1.34 -12.28 8.76
CA MET A 114 -0.73 -13.48 8.19
C MET A 114 0.80 -13.39 8.27
N PRO A 115 1.55 -14.46 7.96
CA PRO A 115 3.01 -14.44 8.09
C PRO A 115 3.70 -13.30 7.37
N GLN A 116 3.29 -12.97 6.15
CA GLN A 116 3.87 -11.85 5.39
C GLN A 116 3.49 -10.48 5.99
N THR A 117 2.35 -10.37 6.68
CA THR A 117 2.00 -9.16 7.44
C THR A 117 3.07 -8.83 8.47
N ARG A 118 3.46 -9.84 9.27
CA ARG A 118 4.51 -9.73 10.27
C ARG A 118 5.88 -9.40 9.65
N GLU A 119 6.25 -10.10 8.59
CA GLU A 119 7.49 -9.84 7.85
C GLU A 119 7.57 -8.40 7.33
N HIS A 120 6.50 -7.91 6.73
CA HIS A 120 6.45 -6.57 6.17
C HIS A 120 6.56 -5.49 7.25
N ILE A 121 5.93 -5.68 8.40
CA ILE A 121 6.05 -4.76 9.53
C ILE A 121 7.50 -4.74 10.05
N LEU A 122 8.12 -5.90 10.20
CA LEU A 122 9.52 -6.01 10.60
C LEU A 122 10.45 -5.27 9.63
N LEU A 123 10.24 -5.48 8.34
CA LEU A 123 11.04 -4.83 7.30
C LEU A 123 10.83 -3.32 7.26
N ALA A 124 9.59 -2.86 7.40
CA ALA A 124 9.27 -1.44 7.53
C ALA A 124 10.03 -0.80 8.71
N ARG A 125 10.12 -1.52 9.83
CA ARG A 125 10.90 -1.08 10.98
C ARG A 125 12.40 -1.01 10.69
N GLN A 126 12.95 -2.01 10.02
CA GLN A 126 14.37 -2.09 9.66
C GLN A 126 14.81 -0.98 8.70
N VAL A 127 13.96 -0.61 7.73
CA VAL A 127 14.25 0.49 6.80
C VAL A 127 13.91 1.87 7.34
N GLY A 128 13.37 1.95 8.55
CA GLY A 128 13.10 3.21 9.22
C GLY A 128 11.84 3.93 8.75
N VAL A 129 10.82 3.21 8.30
CA VAL A 129 9.50 3.81 8.01
C VAL A 129 8.93 4.40 9.30
N PRO A 130 8.65 5.71 9.36
CA PRO A 130 8.29 6.35 10.63
C PRO A 130 6.86 6.07 11.07
N LYS A 131 5.94 5.81 10.15
CA LYS A 131 4.51 5.63 10.46
C LYS A 131 3.85 4.62 9.54
N ILE A 132 2.89 3.89 10.11
CA ILE A 132 2.03 2.95 9.39
C ILE A 132 0.57 3.33 9.61
N ALA A 133 -0.19 3.48 8.51
CA ALA A 133 -1.64 3.52 8.53
C ALA A 133 -2.17 2.11 8.21
N VAL A 134 -3.21 1.67 8.90
CA VAL A 134 -3.80 0.36 8.67
C VAL A 134 -5.11 0.50 7.90
N PHE A 135 -5.29 -0.34 6.90
CA PHE A 135 -6.52 -0.49 6.15
C PHE A 135 -7.03 -1.93 6.30
N LEU A 136 -8.13 -2.10 7.01
CA LEU A 136 -8.83 -3.38 7.11
C LEU A 136 -9.71 -3.54 5.87
N ASN A 137 -9.35 -4.50 5.03
CA ASN A 137 -10.01 -4.78 3.77
C ASN A 137 -10.93 -6.01 3.88
N LYS A 138 -11.82 -6.17 2.92
CA LYS A 138 -12.73 -7.33 2.82
C LYS A 138 -13.68 -7.48 4.04
N GLU A 139 -14.08 -6.40 4.65
CA GLU A 139 -15.04 -6.41 5.77
C GLU A 139 -16.41 -6.97 5.35
N ASP A 140 -16.76 -6.85 4.07
CA ASP A 140 -17.95 -7.43 3.46
C ASP A 140 -18.01 -8.97 3.53
N GLN A 141 -16.86 -9.63 3.73
CA GLN A 141 -16.76 -11.08 3.91
C GLN A 141 -16.93 -11.54 5.38
N VAL A 142 -17.06 -10.60 6.30
CA VAL A 142 -17.18 -10.87 7.74
C VAL A 142 -18.60 -10.56 8.21
N ASP A 143 -19.33 -11.58 8.65
CA ASP A 143 -20.71 -11.43 9.09
C ASP A 143 -20.82 -10.87 10.52
N ASP A 144 -19.82 -11.13 11.38
CA ASP A 144 -19.82 -10.72 12.77
C ASP A 144 -18.88 -9.53 13.00
N PRO A 145 -19.42 -8.35 13.39
CA PRO A 145 -18.61 -7.18 13.69
C PRO A 145 -17.55 -7.38 14.80
N GLU A 146 -17.78 -8.31 15.73
CA GLU A 146 -16.83 -8.64 16.80
C GLU A 146 -15.53 -9.24 16.25
N LEU A 147 -15.60 -9.96 15.11
CA LEU A 147 -14.42 -10.51 14.44
C LEU A 147 -13.56 -9.40 13.83
N ILE A 148 -14.16 -8.34 13.32
CA ILE A 148 -13.45 -7.16 12.80
C ILE A 148 -12.70 -6.46 13.94
N GLU A 149 -13.34 -6.26 15.08
CA GLU A 149 -12.70 -5.68 16.27
C GLU A 149 -11.54 -6.56 16.77
N LEU A 150 -11.69 -7.86 16.74
CA LEU A 150 -10.63 -8.80 17.11
C LEU A 150 -9.41 -8.67 16.20
N VAL A 151 -9.63 -8.60 14.88
CA VAL A 151 -8.55 -8.39 13.91
C VAL A 151 -7.87 -7.05 14.12
N GLU A 152 -8.63 -5.99 14.40
CA GLU A 152 -8.06 -4.67 14.74
C GLU A 152 -7.14 -4.76 15.96
N MET A 153 -7.56 -5.43 17.01
CA MET A 153 -6.76 -5.65 18.21
C MET A 153 -5.48 -6.43 17.93
N GLU A 154 -5.56 -7.51 17.16
CA GLU A 154 -4.41 -8.31 16.76
C GLU A 154 -3.39 -7.49 15.96
N VAL A 155 -3.85 -6.65 15.04
CA VAL A 155 -2.97 -5.76 14.25
C VAL A 155 -2.33 -4.69 15.13
N ARG A 156 -3.06 -4.12 16.07
CA ARG A 156 -2.51 -3.15 17.04
C ARG A 156 -1.43 -3.76 17.92
N ASP A 157 -1.67 -4.96 18.43
CA ASP A 157 -0.70 -5.69 19.25
C ASP A 157 0.56 -6.01 18.43
N LEU A 158 0.39 -6.47 17.20
CA LEU A 158 1.48 -6.76 16.30
C LEU A 158 2.33 -5.52 15.96
N LEU A 159 1.68 -4.39 15.68
CA LEU A 159 2.38 -3.13 15.44
C LEU A 159 3.14 -2.64 16.68
N SER A 160 2.54 -2.79 17.86
CA SER A 160 3.19 -2.44 19.14
C SER A 160 4.39 -3.30 19.45
N GLU A 161 4.37 -4.58 19.09
CA GLU A 161 5.50 -5.50 19.22
C GLU A 161 6.73 -5.01 18.45
N TYR A 162 6.53 -4.36 17.30
CA TYR A 162 7.58 -3.77 16.47
C TYR A 162 7.77 -2.27 16.68
N GLU A 163 7.23 -1.72 17.75
CA GLU A 163 7.39 -0.32 18.16
C GLU A 163 6.78 0.72 17.20
N PHE A 164 5.64 0.37 16.60
CA PHE A 164 4.81 1.31 15.85
C PHE A 164 3.63 1.80 16.67
#